data_b98b0ae7766c684cc5a589248083a47b
#
_entry.id   b98b0ae7766c684cc5a589248083a47b
#
_cell.length_a   1.000
_cell.length_b   1.000
_cell.length_c   1.000
_cell.angle_alpha   90.00
_cell.angle_beta   90.00
_cell.angle_gamma   90.00
#
_symmetry.space_group_name_H-M   'P 1'
#
loop_
_entity.id
_entity.type
_entity.pdbx_description
1 polymer ?
#
loop_
_entity_poly.entity_id
_entity_poly.type
_entity_poly.pdbx_seq_one_letter_code
_entity_poly.pdbx_strand_id
1 'polypeptide(L)'
;MTQRSRPHITVVLAMSADGKIADVSRSAARFGSITDKAHLETQIAARDAVLFGAGTLRAYGTTLTVSHPDLLQHRKDNGKPPQPIHIVISNSGKFNPDLRFFQQPVERWLISTATGAMFWQPKPEFKRILIFETATGTVDICAALQHLTILGIAQLGVLGGGKLVANLLKLNFIDEIWLTVCPLILGGKDAPTPVGGTGFLAEAAPKLQLIEVRTQNQEVFLHYCLQQFPD
;
A
#
# COMPACT_ATOMS: atom_id res chain seq x y z
N MET A 1 11.94 -18.14 -17.98
CA MET A 1 11.56 -17.38 -16.77
C MET A 1 10.13 -17.75 -16.47
N THR A 2 9.87 -18.45 -15.37
CA THR A 2 8.49 -18.75 -14.91
C THR A 2 7.81 -17.43 -14.57
N GLN A 3 6.74 -17.12 -15.28
CA GLN A 3 5.94 -15.91 -15.02
C GLN A 3 5.37 -16.03 -13.60
N ARG A 4 5.68 -15.07 -12.73
CA ARG A 4 5.12 -15.04 -11.36
C ARG A 4 3.60 -14.97 -11.45
N SER A 5 2.90 -15.72 -10.61
CA SER A 5 1.43 -15.75 -10.56
C SER A 5 0.83 -14.47 -9.94
N ARG A 6 1.65 -13.58 -9.36
CA ARG A 6 1.29 -12.31 -8.73
C ARG A 6 2.34 -11.23 -8.96
N PRO A 7 2.01 -9.94 -8.81
CA PRO A 7 3.00 -8.86 -8.82
C PRO A 7 4.08 -9.04 -7.75
N HIS A 8 5.25 -8.46 -7.96
CA HIS A 8 6.22 -8.22 -6.89
C HIS A 8 5.67 -7.13 -5.97
N ILE A 9 5.57 -7.41 -4.67
CA ILE A 9 4.89 -6.54 -3.69
C ILE A 9 5.90 -5.94 -2.73
N THR A 10 5.99 -4.61 -2.74
CA THR A 10 6.77 -3.82 -1.79
C THR A 10 5.85 -3.00 -0.90
N VAL A 11 5.89 -3.23 0.40
CA VAL A 11 5.20 -2.40 1.39
C VAL A 11 6.07 -1.18 1.71
N VAL A 12 5.46 0.02 1.76
CA VAL A 12 6.17 1.26 2.11
C VAL A 12 5.36 2.00 3.16
N LEU A 13 5.92 2.14 4.36
CA LEU A 13 5.25 2.74 5.51
C LEU A 13 6.21 3.60 6.33
N ALA A 14 5.68 4.69 6.90
CA ALA A 14 6.34 5.42 7.98
C ALA A 14 5.67 5.08 9.32
N MET A 15 6.46 5.00 10.39
CA MET A 15 5.96 4.77 11.74
C MET A 15 6.71 5.64 12.75
N SER A 16 6.08 5.88 13.90
CA SER A 16 6.74 6.47 15.06
C SER A 16 7.82 5.53 15.63
N ALA A 17 8.69 6.03 16.49
CA ALA A 17 9.74 5.23 17.14
C ALA A 17 9.18 4.07 18.00
N ASP A 18 7.94 4.19 18.47
CA ASP A 18 7.19 3.16 19.19
C ASP A 18 6.26 2.33 18.29
N GLY A 19 6.44 2.38 16.96
CA GLY A 19 5.80 1.48 16.00
C GLY A 19 4.34 1.81 15.67
N LYS A 20 3.94 3.09 15.68
CA LYS A 20 2.57 3.52 15.32
C LYS A 20 2.53 4.18 13.95
N ILE A 21 1.55 3.84 13.12
CA ILE A 21 1.33 4.44 11.80
C ILE A 21 0.26 5.54 11.80
N ALA A 22 -0.39 5.77 12.92
CA ALA A 22 -1.32 6.86 13.18
C ALA A 22 -1.56 6.97 14.69
N ASP A 23 -2.15 8.06 15.12
CA ASP A 23 -2.59 8.25 16.51
C ASP A 23 -3.83 7.39 16.86
N VAL A 24 -4.28 7.50 18.12
CA VAL A 24 -5.45 6.76 18.62
C VAL A 24 -6.74 7.13 17.89
N SER A 25 -6.85 8.35 17.34
CA SER A 25 -8.01 8.80 16.56
C SER A 25 -7.97 8.28 15.11
N ARG A 26 -6.86 7.62 14.72
CA ARG A 26 -6.62 7.12 13.36
C ARG A 26 -6.61 8.23 12.31
N SER A 27 -6.22 9.42 12.71
CA SER A 27 -6.03 10.54 11.81
C SER A 27 -4.86 10.28 10.86
N ALA A 28 -4.79 11.05 9.76
CA ALA A 28 -3.70 10.92 8.81
C ALA A 28 -2.35 11.16 9.51
N ALA A 29 -1.47 10.18 9.47
CA ALA A 29 -0.12 10.29 9.98
C ALA A 29 0.70 11.23 9.08
N ARG A 30 0.84 12.48 9.50
CA ARG A 30 1.61 13.51 8.77
C ARG A 30 2.88 13.87 9.54
N PHE A 31 3.50 12.87 10.15
CA PHE A 31 4.70 13.04 10.95
C PHE A 31 6.00 12.72 10.19
N GLY A 32 5.90 12.17 8.99
CA GLY A 32 7.05 12.01 8.10
C GLY A 32 7.58 13.36 7.62
N SER A 33 8.89 13.48 7.51
CA SER A 33 9.58 14.67 7.04
C SER A 33 9.44 14.86 5.51
N ILE A 34 10.03 15.94 5.00
CA ILE A 34 10.22 16.14 3.55
C ILE A 34 11.05 15.00 2.97
N THR A 35 12.01 14.47 3.72
CA THR A 35 12.86 13.34 3.30
C THR A 35 12.06 12.04 3.18
N ASP A 36 11.22 11.73 4.17
CA ASP A 36 10.31 10.58 4.12
C ASP A 36 9.33 10.70 2.95
N LYS A 37 8.76 11.91 2.75
CA LYS A 37 7.89 12.16 1.61
C LYS A 37 8.60 11.94 0.26
N ALA A 38 9.84 12.40 0.11
CA ALA A 38 10.65 12.20 -1.10
C ALA A 38 10.98 10.71 -1.30
N HIS A 39 11.29 9.99 -0.21
CA HIS A 39 11.49 8.54 -0.24
C HIS A 39 10.22 7.82 -0.70
N LEU A 40 9.07 8.13 -0.10
CA LEU A 40 7.78 7.56 -0.51
C LEU A 40 7.47 7.84 -1.98
N GLU A 41 7.71 9.07 -2.46
CA GLU A 41 7.51 9.44 -3.86
C GLU A 41 8.41 8.61 -4.80
N THR A 42 9.67 8.39 -4.42
CA THR A 42 10.61 7.53 -5.16
C THR A 42 10.09 6.09 -5.23
N GLN A 43 9.60 5.54 -4.12
CA GLN A 43 9.03 4.19 -4.10
C GLN A 43 7.77 4.08 -4.97
N ILE A 44 6.90 5.08 -4.94
CA ILE A 44 5.71 5.16 -5.79
C ILE A 44 6.12 5.23 -7.27
N ALA A 45 7.10 6.07 -7.61
CA ALA A 45 7.57 6.25 -8.98
C ALA A 45 8.14 4.97 -9.60
N ALA A 46 8.71 4.07 -8.81
CA ALA A 46 9.26 2.80 -9.27
C ALA A 46 8.16 1.76 -9.63
N ARG A 47 6.91 1.95 -9.21
CA ARG A 47 5.83 0.94 -9.32
C ARG A 47 4.96 1.13 -10.57
N ASP A 48 4.29 0.05 -10.98
CA ASP A 48 3.25 0.09 -12.02
C ASP A 48 1.92 0.55 -11.41
N ALA A 49 1.67 0.11 -10.18
CA ALA A 49 0.50 0.50 -9.40
C ALA A 49 0.84 0.62 -7.91
N VAL A 50 0.02 1.38 -7.19
CA VAL A 50 0.04 1.45 -5.72
C VAL A 50 -1.33 1.05 -5.16
N LEU A 51 -1.33 0.27 -4.08
CA LEU A 51 -2.50 -0.30 -3.42
C LEU A 51 -2.58 0.21 -1.98
N PHE A 52 -3.76 0.65 -1.57
CA PHE A 52 -4.03 1.03 -0.18
C PHE A 52 -5.46 0.71 0.23
N GLY A 53 -5.63 0.48 1.53
CA GLY A 53 -6.91 0.13 2.09
C GLY A 53 -7.86 1.32 2.23
N ALA A 54 -9.16 1.04 2.28
CA ALA A 54 -10.21 2.03 2.51
C ALA A 54 -10.00 2.90 3.76
N GLY A 55 -9.40 2.34 4.83
CA GLY A 55 -9.05 3.09 6.04
C GLY A 55 -8.04 4.20 5.77
N THR A 56 -7.00 3.89 4.98
CA THR A 56 -5.99 4.85 4.56
C THR A 56 -6.63 5.95 3.71
N LEU A 57 -7.46 5.59 2.73
CA LEU A 57 -8.15 6.59 1.91
C LEU A 57 -9.02 7.52 2.76
N ARG A 58 -9.79 6.99 3.71
CA ARG A 58 -10.63 7.82 4.58
C ARG A 58 -9.81 8.75 5.48
N ALA A 59 -8.68 8.26 6.00
CA ALA A 59 -7.81 9.06 6.88
C ALA A 59 -7.14 10.22 6.13
N TYR A 60 -6.61 9.95 4.94
CA TYR A 60 -5.84 10.95 4.19
C TYR A 60 -6.68 11.80 3.24
N GLY A 61 -7.76 11.27 2.71
CA GLY A 61 -8.62 11.91 1.70
C GLY A 61 -7.91 12.16 0.36
N THR A 62 -6.67 11.70 0.20
CA THR A 62 -5.77 11.98 -0.94
C THR A 62 -4.75 10.87 -1.08
N THR A 63 -3.99 10.90 -2.18
CA THR A 63 -2.82 10.05 -2.39
C THR A 63 -1.59 10.90 -2.75
N LEU A 64 -0.39 10.36 -2.57
CA LEU A 64 0.83 11.02 -3.05
C LEU A 64 1.01 10.73 -4.54
N THR A 65 1.18 11.79 -5.33
CA THR A 65 1.48 11.73 -6.77
C THR A 65 2.97 11.91 -7.00
N VAL A 66 3.48 11.37 -8.09
CA VAL A 66 4.84 11.65 -8.56
C VAL A 66 4.86 13.06 -9.14
N SER A 67 5.70 13.92 -8.60
CA SER A 67 5.82 15.33 -8.97
C SER A 67 7.26 15.76 -9.26
N HIS A 68 8.27 15.03 -8.73
CA HIS A 68 9.67 15.32 -8.95
C HIS A 68 10.05 15.12 -10.43
N PRO A 69 10.65 16.14 -11.11
CA PRO A 69 10.94 16.07 -12.54
C PRO A 69 11.76 14.85 -12.96
N ASP A 70 12.81 14.52 -12.18
CA ASP A 70 13.68 13.38 -12.50
C ASP A 70 12.94 12.04 -12.41
N LEU A 71 12.02 11.90 -11.44
CA LEU A 71 11.19 10.69 -11.30
C LEU A 71 10.20 10.56 -12.46
N LEU A 72 9.62 11.69 -12.89
CA LEU A 72 8.73 11.72 -14.06
C LEU A 72 9.51 11.37 -15.34
N GLN A 73 10.73 11.93 -15.49
CA GLN A 73 11.58 11.62 -16.63
C GLN A 73 11.99 10.14 -16.63
N HIS A 74 12.41 9.61 -15.47
CA HIS A 74 12.77 8.19 -15.33
C HIS A 74 11.59 7.27 -15.70
N ARG A 75 10.36 7.60 -15.29
CA ARG A 75 9.17 6.83 -15.70
C ARG A 75 8.97 6.85 -17.20
N LYS A 76 9.10 8.03 -17.83
CA LYS A 76 8.99 8.20 -19.28
C LYS A 76 10.04 7.38 -20.04
N ASP A 77 11.29 7.41 -19.59
CA ASP A 77 12.41 6.68 -20.22
C ASP A 77 12.21 5.16 -20.17
N ASN A 78 11.47 4.68 -19.16
CA ASN A 78 11.06 3.28 -19.00
C ASN A 78 9.70 2.95 -19.65
N GLY A 79 9.14 3.84 -20.48
CA GLY A 79 7.87 3.63 -21.17
C GLY A 79 6.65 3.58 -20.24
N LYS A 80 6.77 4.10 -19.01
CA LYS A 80 5.68 4.12 -18.02
C LYS A 80 4.87 5.43 -18.08
N PRO A 81 3.57 5.40 -17.78
CA PRO A 81 2.78 6.61 -17.61
C PRO A 81 3.38 7.53 -16.52
N PRO A 82 3.13 8.85 -16.54
CA PRO A 82 3.65 9.79 -15.53
C PRO A 82 3.28 9.39 -14.09
N GLN A 83 2.09 8.82 -13.91
CA GLN A 83 1.62 8.32 -12.62
C GLN A 83 1.43 6.81 -12.67
N PRO A 84 1.74 6.07 -11.59
CA PRO A 84 1.28 4.70 -11.44
C PRO A 84 -0.25 4.67 -11.29
N ILE A 85 -0.85 3.50 -11.45
CA ILE A 85 -2.28 3.29 -11.16
C ILE A 85 -2.47 3.30 -9.64
N HIS A 86 -3.48 4.03 -9.15
CA HIS A 86 -3.83 4.09 -7.74
C HIS A 86 -5.03 3.19 -7.45
N ILE A 87 -4.80 2.11 -6.71
CA ILE A 87 -5.79 1.07 -6.44
C ILE A 87 -6.26 1.18 -4.98
N VAL A 88 -7.57 1.29 -4.79
CA VAL A 88 -8.20 1.19 -3.47
C VAL A 88 -8.77 -0.21 -3.30
N ILE A 89 -8.51 -0.84 -2.14
CA ILE A 89 -9.16 -2.11 -1.78
C ILE A 89 -10.15 -1.91 -0.62
N SER A 90 -11.39 -2.40 -0.81
CA SER A 90 -12.46 -2.23 0.17
C SER A 90 -13.56 -3.27 0.00
N ASN A 91 -13.95 -3.95 1.06
CA ASN A 91 -15.12 -4.83 1.01
C ASN A 91 -16.43 -4.03 0.80
N SER A 92 -16.56 -2.83 1.39
CA SER A 92 -17.82 -2.09 1.39
C SER A 92 -17.93 -0.98 0.34
N GLY A 93 -16.81 -0.59 -0.29
CA GLY A 93 -16.78 0.55 -1.22
C GLY A 93 -17.26 1.89 -0.65
N LYS A 94 -17.43 2.01 0.67
CA LYS A 94 -17.96 3.22 1.31
C LYS A 94 -16.88 4.28 1.45
N PHE A 95 -16.87 5.22 0.51
CA PHE A 95 -16.02 6.42 0.49
C PHE A 95 -16.88 7.65 0.26
N ASN A 96 -16.42 8.80 0.77
CA ASN A 96 -16.99 10.08 0.38
C ASN A 96 -16.51 10.42 -1.04
N PRO A 97 -17.39 10.66 -2.02
CA PRO A 97 -17.00 11.01 -3.39
C PRO A 97 -16.32 12.39 -3.50
N ASP A 98 -16.49 13.27 -2.50
CA ASP A 98 -15.90 14.62 -2.49
C ASP A 98 -14.42 14.60 -2.03
N LEU A 99 -13.85 13.44 -1.70
CA LEU A 99 -12.44 13.36 -1.32
C LEU A 99 -11.56 13.89 -2.45
N ARG A 100 -10.53 14.65 -2.08
CA ARG A 100 -9.54 15.20 -3.03
C ARG A 100 -8.92 14.11 -3.90
N PHE A 101 -8.84 12.88 -3.42
CA PHE A 101 -8.38 11.72 -4.18
C PHE A 101 -9.05 11.59 -5.54
N PHE A 102 -10.37 11.84 -5.63
CA PHE A 102 -11.14 11.71 -6.88
C PHE A 102 -10.90 12.86 -7.85
N GLN A 103 -10.27 13.96 -7.40
CA GLN A 103 -9.92 15.12 -8.22
C GLN A 103 -8.45 15.10 -8.68
N GLN A 104 -7.62 14.18 -8.16
CA GLN A 104 -6.21 14.10 -8.50
C GLN A 104 -6.01 13.51 -9.90
N PRO A 105 -4.97 13.93 -10.66
CA PRO A 105 -4.71 13.48 -12.02
C PRO A 105 -4.01 12.10 -12.04
N VAL A 106 -4.67 11.08 -11.47
CA VAL A 106 -4.19 9.70 -11.42
C VAL A 106 -5.25 8.74 -11.95
N GLU A 107 -4.83 7.65 -12.56
CA GLU A 107 -5.75 6.57 -12.89
C GLU A 107 -6.11 5.81 -11.61
N ARG A 108 -7.41 5.63 -11.36
CA ARG A 108 -7.96 5.02 -10.14
C ARG A 108 -8.67 3.72 -10.45
N TRP A 109 -8.34 2.67 -9.69
CA TRP A 109 -9.06 1.40 -9.73
C TRP A 109 -9.61 1.08 -8.34
N LEU A 110 -10.70 0.34 -8.32
CA LEU A 110 -11.30 -0.21 -7.11
C LEU A 110 -11.26 -1.74 -7.16
N ILE A 111 -10.73 -2.36 -6.12
CA ILE A 111 -10.89 -3.80 -5.87
C ILE A 111 -11.92 -3.94 -4.74
N SER A 112 -13.03 -4.66 -4.99
CA SER A 112 -14.14 -4.73 -4.04
C SER A 112 -14.90 -6.04 -4.14
N THR A 113 -15.84 -6.22 -3.21
CA THR A 113 -16.92 -7.22 -3.32
C THR A 113 -18.00 -6.72 -4.28
N ALA A 114 -18.93 -7.59 -4.66
CA ALA A 114 -20.07 -7.20 -5.50
C ALA A 114 -20.88 -6.07 -4.85
N THR A 115 -21.21 -6.21 -3.56
CA THR A 115 -21.94 -5.19 -2.81
C THR A 115 -21.16 -3.87 -2.71
N GLY A 116 -19.85 -3.93 -2.47
CA GLY A 116 -19.01 -2.73 -2.38
C GLY A 116 -18.83 -2.00 -3.70
N ALA A 117 -18.96 -2.70 -4.82
CA ALA A 117 -18.83 -2.15 -6.17
C ALA A 117 -20.09 -1.39 -6.62
N MET A 118 -21.28 -1.79 -6.16
CA MET A 118 -22.58 -1.30 -6.65
C MET A 118 -22.71 0.23 -6.69
N PHE A 119 -22.19 0.92 -5.66
CA PHE A 119 -22.27 2.38 -5.59
C PHE A 119 -21.41 3.07 -6.64
N TRP A 120 -20.31 2.44 -7.06
CA TRP A 120 -19.32 3.05 -7.96
C TRP A 120 -19.45 2.62 -9.41
N GLN A 121 -20.11 1.51 -9.73
CA GLN A 121 -20.28 1.00 -11.09
C GLN A 121 -20.89 2.04 -12.07
N PRO A 122 -21.89 2.84 -11.67
CA PRO A 122 -22.46 3.85 -12.58
C PRO A 122 -21.66 5.15 -12.63
N LYS A 123 -20.50 5.25 -11.97
CA LYS A 123 -19.76 6.50 -11.76
C LYS A 123 -18.39 6.47 -12.42
N PRO A 124 -17.90 7.62 -12.93
CA PRO A 124 -16.62 7.69 -13.66
C PRO A 124 -15.39 7.78 -12.79
N GLU A 125 -15.51 7.87 -11.44
CA GLU A 125 -14.41 8.13 -10.53
C GLU A 125 -13.34 7.03 -10.55
N PHE A 126 -13.74 5.79 -10.81
CA PHE A 126 -12.85 4.67 -11.01
C PHE A 126 -12.83 4.22 -12.48
N LYS A 127 -11.65 4.20 -13.08
CA LYS A 127 -11.44 3.71 -14.45
C LYS A 127 -11.75 2.23 -14.58
N ARG A 128 -11.48 1.44 -13.52
CA ARG A 128 -11.81 0.02 -13.42
C ARG A 128 -12.35 -0.29 -12.03
N ILE A 129 -13.35 -1.16 -12.00
CA ILE A 129 -13.86 -1.78 -10.78
C ILE A 129 -13.70 -3.28 -10.95
N LEU A 130 -12.85 -3.87 -10.12
CA LEU A 130 -12.50 -5.29 -10.13
C LEU A 130 -13.21 -5.96 -8.96
N ILE A 131 -14.12 -6.87 -9.28
CA ILE A 131 -14.93 -7.57 -8.27
C ILE A 131 -14.33 -8.95 -8.05
N PHE A 132 -13.79 -9.15 -6.83
CA PHE A 132 -13.29 -10.43 -6.36
C PHE A 132 -13.82 -10.68 -4.95
N GLU A 133 -14.59 -11.71 -4.77
CA GLU A 133 -15.28 -11.99 -3.52
C GLU A 133 -15.12 -13.45 -3.10
N THR A 134 -14.75 -13.65 -1.85
CA THR A 134 -14.72 -14.98 -1.22
C THR A 134 -16.14 -15.43 -0.84
N ALA A 135 -16.33 -16.69 -0.56
CA ALA A 135 -17.60 -17.23 -0.06
C ALA A 135 -18.06 -16.57 1.26
N THR A 136 -17.15 -15.93 1.99
CA THR A 136 -17.45 -15.22 3.25
C THR A 136 -17.78 -13.73 3.07
N GLY A 137 -17.89 -13.25 1.81
CA GLY A 137 -18.27 -11.86 1.52
C GLY A 137 -17.14 -10.84 1.75
N THR A 138 -15.90 -11.29 1.64
CA THR A 138 -14.71 -10.41 1.70
C THR A 138 -13.98 -10.42 0.36
N VAL A 139 -13.14 -9.40 0.11
CA VAL A 139 -12.34 -9.38 -1.12
C VAL A 139 -11.39 -10.58 -1.16
N ASP A 140 -11.42 -11.35 -2.24
CA ASP A 140 -10.44 -12.37 -2.55
C ASP A 140 -9.15 -11.73 -3.05
N ILE A 141 -8.19 -11.55 -2.12
CA ILE A 141 -6.90 -10.92 -2.41
C ILE A 141 -6.07 -11.77 -3.38
N CYS A 142 -6.15 -13.11 -3.28
CA CYS A 142 -5.39 -14.01 -4.14
C CYS A 142 -5.82 -13.84 -5.61
N ALA A 143 -7.12 -13.96 -5.87
CA ALA A 143 -7.68 -13.79 -7.20
C ALA A 143 -7.44 -12.37 -7.74
N ALA A 144 -7.57 -11.34 -6.88
CA ALA A 144 -7.32 -9.95 -7.26
C ALA A 144 -5.87 -9.74 -7.70
N LEU A 145 -4.87 -10.22 -6.96
CA LEU A 145 -3.46 -10.06 -7.30
C LEU A 145 -3.07 -10.84 -8.56
N GLN A 146 -3.59 -12.05 -8.75
CA GLN A 146 -3.40 -12.81 -9.99
C GLN A 146 -3.95 -12.03 -11.19
N HIS A 147 -5.14 -11.45 -11.06
CA HIS A 147 -5.73 -10.64 -12.12
C HIS A 147 -4.94 -9.36 -12.42
N LEU A 148 -4.37 -8.71 -11.41
CA LEU A 148 -3.47 -7.56 -11.62
C LEU A 148 -2.28 -7.94 -12.50
N THR A 149 -1.70 -9.13 -12.32
CA THR A 149 -0.61 -9.63 -13.19
C THR A 149 -1.09 -9.80 -14.64
N ILE A 150 -2.28 -10.33 -14.86
CA ILE A 150 -2.89 -10.46 -16.20
C ILE A 150 -3.08 -9.08 -16.84
N LEU A 151 -3.39 -8.06 -16.04
CA LEU A 151 -3.51 -6.66 -16.50
C LEU A 151 -2.16 -5.94 -16.68
N GLY A 152 -1.04 -6.65 -16.54
CA GLY A 152 0.31 -6.10 -16.78
C GLY A 152 0.94 -5.40 -15.57
N ILE A 153 0.35 -5.51 -14.36
CA ILE A 153 0.96 -4.98 -13.14
C ILE A 153 2.01 -5.98 -12.64
N ALA A 154 3.29 -5.66 -12.84
CA ALA A 154 4.41 -6.47 -12.40
C ALA A 154 4.98 -6.01 -11.04
N GLN A 155 4.92 -4.71 -10.75
CA GLN A 155 5.45 -4.07 -9.55
C GLN A 155 4.33 -3.34 -8.81
N LEU A 156 3.97 -3.82 -7.61
CA LEU A 156 2.90 -3.26 -6.79
C LEU A 156 3.46 -2.68 -5.48
N GLY A 157 3.24 -1.38 -5.26
CA GLY A 157 3.53 -0.73 -3.98
C GLY A 157 2.32 -0.84 -3.05
N VAL A 158 2.50 -1.21 -1.78
CA VAL A 158 1.43 -1.23 -0.77
C VAL A 158 1.69 -0.11 0.23
N LEU A 159 0.80 0.88 0.25
CA LEU A 159 0.92 2.09 1.06
C LEU A 159 0.09 2.03 2.37
N GLY A 160 -0.26 0.83 2.79
CA GLY A 160 -0.99 0.60 4.04
C GLY A 160 -2.50 0.41 3.82
N GLY A 161 -3.36 0.28 4.86
CA GLY A 161 -3.09 0.27 6.29
C GLY A 161 -2.73 -1.12 6.84
N GLY A 162 -2.44 -1.13 8.13
CA GLY A 162 -1.91 -2.31 8.82
C GLY A 162 -2.73 -3.59 8.67
N LYS A 163 -4.05 -3.51 8.53
CA LYS A 163 -4.90 -4.70 8.27
C LYS A 163 -4.64 -5.31 6.89
N LEU A 164 -4.42 -4.46 5.87
CA LEU A 164 -4.08 -4.94 4.52
C LEU A 164 -2.71 -5.62 4.53
N VAL A 165 -1.73 -4.99 5.17
CA VAL A 165 -0.37 -5.56 5.31
C VAL A 165 -0.41 -6.89 6.04
N ALA A 166 -1.16 -6.99 7.15
CA ALA A 166 -1.33 -8.25 7.88
C ALA A 166 -1.93 -9.38 7.04
N ASN A 167 -2.94 -9.07 6.20
CA ASN A 167 -3.54 -10.05 5.32
C ASN A 167 -2.56 -10.52 4.23
N LEU A 168 -1.80 -9.60 3.65
CA LEU A 168 -0.77 -9.94 2.65
C LEU A 168 0.37 -10.79 3.26
N LEU A 169 0.79 -10.49 4.50
CA LEU A 169 1.77 -11.30 5.23
C LEU A 169 1.26 -12.72 5.50
N LYS A 170 -0.01 -12.87 5.94
CA LYS A 170 -0.62 -14.19 6.16
C LYS A 170 -0.68 -15.05 4.89
N LEU A 171 -0.78 -14.41 3.73
CA LEU A 171 -0.81 -15.08 2.43
C LEU A 171 0.60 -15.26 1.83
N ASN A 172 1.65 -14.87 2.55
CA ASN A 172 3.04 -14.87 2.07
C ASN A 172 3.22 -14.12 0.73
N PHE A 173 2.55 -12.96 0.60
CA PHE A 173 2.54 -12.19 -0.65
C PHE A 173 3.46 -10.98 -0.66
N ILE A 174 4.07 -10.60 0.46
CA ILE A 174 4.99 -9.48 0.53
C ILE A 174 6.40 -9.97 0.18
N ASP A 175 7.05 -9.28 -0.75
CA ASP A 175 8.44 -9.55 -1.14
C ASP A 175 9.41 -8.63 -0.38
N GLU A 176 9.06 -7.33 -0.25
CA GLU A 176 9.90 -6.32 0.37
C GLU A 176 9.10 -5.39 1.29
N ILE A 177 9.79 -4.84 2.28
CA ILE A 177 9.24 -3.83 3.19
C ILE A 177 10.23 -2.69 3.34
N TRP A 178 9.78 -1.48 3.07
CA TRP A 178 10.41 -0.24 3.49
C TRP A 178 9.68 0.33 4.70
N LEU A 179 10.44 0.56 5.78
CA LEU A 179 9.93 1.20 7.00
C LEU A 179 10.76 2.45 7.30
N THR A 180 10.09 3.60 7.35
CA THR A 180 10.69 4.82 7.88
C THR A 180 10.34 4.91 9.36
N VAL A 181 11.34 4.95 10.23
CA VAL A 181 11.17 5.22 11.66
C VAL A 181 11.35 6.70 11.89
N CYS A 182 10.27 7.39 12.23
CA CYS A 182 10.24 8.83 12.47
C CYS A 182 10.53 9.14 13.95
N PRO A 183 11.19 10.27 14.27
CA PRO A 183 11.68 10.62 15.60
C PRO A 183 10.58 11.19 16.51
N LEU A 184 9.51 10.44 16.73
CA LEU A 184 8.42 10.77 17.65
C LEU A 184 7.85 9.54 18.31
N ILE A 185 7.13 9.73 19.41
CA ILE A 185 6.40 8.69 20.13
C ILE A 185 4.92 9.08 20.15
N LEU A 186 4.06 8.16 19.74
CA LEU A 186 2.61 8.35 19.74
C LEU A 186 1.92 7.64 20.90
N GLY A 187 2.43 6.47 21.30
CA GLY A 187 1.82 5.66 22.33
C GLY A 187 0.44 5.11 21.94
N GLY A 188 -0.31 4.72 22.96
CA GLY A 188 -1.71 4.26 22.80
C GLY A 188 -1.81 2.78 22.42
N LYS A 189 -2.52 2.03 23.26
CA LYS A 189 -2.80 0.60 23.08
C LYS A 189 -3.51 0.33 21.74
N ASP A 190 -4.48 1.18 21.38
CA ASP A 190 -5.35 0.99 20.22
C ASP A 190 -4.90 1.78 18.99
N ALA A 191 -3.78 2.50 19.08
CA ALA A 191 -3.17 3.18 17.95
C ALA A 191 -2.67 2.17 16.91
N PRO A 192 -2.95 2.37 15.60
CA PRO A 192 -2.64 1.39 14.58
C PRO A 192 -1.13 1.21 14.40
N THR A 193 -0.73 -0.03 14.07
CA THR A 193 0.66 -0.43 13.80
C THR A 193 0.83 -0.79 12.31
N PRO A 194 2.08 -0.86 11.82
CA PRO A 194 2.38 -1.28 10.44
C PRO A 194 1.74 -2.63 10.07
N VAL A 195 1.67 -3.56 11.02
CA VAL A 195 1.03 -4.87 10.85
C VAL A 195 -0.08 -5.00 11.90
N GLY A 196 -1.32 -4.95 11.45
CA GLY A 196 -2.50 -5.13 12.29
C GLY A 196 -2.95 -6.59 12.39
N GLY A 197 -4.24 -6.80 12.68
CA GLY A 197 -4.84 -8.14 12.73
C GLY A 197 -4.55 -8.88 14.03
N THR A 198 -4.58 -10.23 14.00
CA THR A 198 -4.39 -11.10 15.16
C THR A 198 -2.93 -11.39 15.51
N GLY A 199 -1.99 -10.98 14.63
CA GLY A 199 -0.57 -11.28 14.78
C GLY A 199 -0.20 -12.72 14.40
N PHE A 200 1.04 -13.08 14.69
CA PHE A 200 1.62 -14.39 14.48
C PHE A 200 2.20 -14.90 15.81
N LEU A 201 2.23 -16.21 16.02
CA LEU A 201 3.06 -16.81 17.05
C LEU A 201 4.54 -16.61 16.69
N ALA A 202 5.42 -16.54 17.67
CA ALA A 202 6.84 -16.21 17.46
C ALA A 202 7.54 -17.20 16.50
N GLU A 203 7.21 -18.48 16.61
CA GLU A 203 7.72 -19.55 15.74
C GLU A 203 7.23 -19.48 14.30
N ALA A 204 6.02 -18.93 14.08
CA ALA A 204 5.38 -18.79 12.76
C ALA A 204 5.53 -17.37 12.19
N ALA A 205 6.23 -16.47 12.86
CA ALA A 205 6.40 -15.11 12.41
C ALA A 205 7.28 -15.03 11.15
N PRO A 206 6.86 -14.29 10.10
CA PRO A 206 7.68 -14.09 8.92
C PRO A 206 9.06 -13.54 9.26
N LYS A 207 10.11 -14.14 8.71
CA LYS A 207 11.49 -13.69 8.93
C LYS A 207 11.87 -12.64 7.89
N LEU A 208 12.64 -11.66 8.33
CA LEU A 208 13.11 -10.56 7.49
C LEU A 208 14.63 -10.63 7.36
N GLN A 209 15.12 -10.38 6.16
CA GLN A 209 16.52 -10.12 5.89
C GLN A 209 16.71 -8.62 5.69
N LEU A 210 17.56 -8.01 6.49
CA LEU A 210 17.92 -6.60 6.34
C LEU A 210 18.78 -6.42 5.09
N ILE A 211 18.36 -5.53 4.19
CA ILE A 211 19.04 -5.20 2.94
C ILE A 211 19.78 -3.89 3.07
N GLU A 212 19.11 -2.86 3.62
CA GLU A 212 19.68 -1.52 3.74
C GLU A 212 19.21 -0.85 5.03
N VAL A 213 20.12 -0.07 5.63
CA VAL A 213 19.81 0.92 6.67
C VAL A 213 20.39 2.25 6.24
N ARG A 214 19.55 3.27 6.22
CA ARG A 214 19.96 4.64 5.93
C ARG A 214 19.40 5.58 7.00
N THR A 215 20.21 6.54 7.44
CA THR A 215 19.79 7.60 8.35
C THR A 215 19.83 8.93 7.63
N GLN A 216 18.79 9.73 7.78
CA GLN A 216 18.74 11.09 7.22
C GLN A 216 17.76 11.94 8.03
N ASN A 217 18.16 13.15 8.44
CA ASN A 217 17.32 14.09 9.19
C ASN A 217 16.63 13.46 10.41
N GLN A 218 17.39 12.65 11.19
CA GLN A 218 16.93 11.90 12.38
C GLN A 218 15.91 10.80 12.10
N GLU A 219 15.58 10.54 10.85
CA GLU A 219 14.79 9.39 10.43
C GLU A 219 15.68 8.21 10.06
N VAL A 220 15.18 7.00 10.29
CA VAL A 220 15.84 5.76 9.91
C VAL A 220 14.99 5.06 8.85
N PHE A 221 15.60 4.80 7.69
CA PHE A 221 14.99 4.06 6.59
C PHE A 221 15.51 2.63 6.62
N LEU A 222 14.63 1.68 6.76
CA LEU A 222 14.92 0.25 6.84
C LEU A 222 14.33 -0.45 5.62
N HIS A 223 15.18 -1.16 4.86
CA HIS A 223 14.75 -2.00 3.75
C HIS A 223 14.95 -3.47 4.12
N TYR A 224 13.89 -4.25 4.02
CA TYR A 224 13.91 -5.68 4.28
C TYR A 224 13.34 -6.44 3.08
N CYS A 225 13.92 -7.64 2.81
CA CYS A 225 13.26 -8.70 2.04
C CYS A 225 12.63 -9.71 3.00
N LEU A 226 11.48 -10.26 2.63
CA LEU A 226 10.92 -11.40 3.33
C LEU A 226 11.68 -12.66 2.92
N GLN A 227 12.14 -13.42 3.92
CA GLN A 227 12.70 -14.75 3.68
C GLN A 227 11.55 -15.67 3.28
N GLN A 228 11.60 -16.19 2.06
CA GLN A 228 10.70 -17.27 1.67
C GLN A 228 11.14 -18.51 2.47
N PHE A 229 10.23 -19.07 3.26
CA PHE A 229 10.49 -20.39 3.80
C PHE A 229 10.53 -21.38 2.63
N PRO A 230 11.57 -22.22 2.52
CA PRO A 230 11.45 -23.37 1.62
C PRO A 230 10.27 -24.22 2.10
N ASP A 231 9.41 -24.60 1.16
CA ASP A 231 8.29 -25.53 1.36
C ASP A 231 8.77 -26.86 1.97
#